data_40c46cb99646c8debb5ccb696b76006d
#
_entry.id   40c46cb99646c8debb5ccb696b76006d
#
_cell.length_a   1.000
_cell.length_b   1.000
_cell.length_c   1.000
_cell.angle_alpha   90.00
_cell.angle_beta   90.00
_cell.angle_gamma   90.00
#
_symmetry.space_group_name_H-M   'P 1'
#
loop_
_entity.id
_entity.type
_entity.pdbx_description
1 polymer ?
#
loop_
_entity_poly.entity_id
_entity_poly.type
_entity_poly.pdbx_seq_one_letter_code
_entity_poly.pdbx_strand_id
1 'polypeptide(L)'
;VVQYQRYGILFFMQPKVRFQLNKELDKKMALEFVSLHRGGIDFAKNIIALHPSLKILTKLNQGQKRKVINDYSDIYYQQHREILQKCVIAFNYEWRRVEKAFLREAAKIFHHYPFPKGKYLGYLSIINCNPRFLSNKTFQIYYRHPQGVVYVTMHELLHFIFYDYAIQQHPHIFKKLDPENGIFWDLAEIFNDVILSLPPFKKLHKQQKIICYPEHQQYFQKFKKLWQQTNDIDQWLVEGLEILKESFCEIH
;
A
#
# COMPACT_ATOMS: atom_id res chain seq x y z
N VAL A 1 29.02 -10.65 17.01
CA VAL A 1 28.11 -11.63 17.64
C VAL A 1 26.96 -10.83 18.23
N VAL A 2 25.85 -10.72 17.51
CA VAL A 2 24.64 -10.03 17.96
C VAL A 2 23.87 -10.99 18.86
N GLN A 3 23.72 -10.63 20.13
CA GLN A 3 22.93 -11.39 21.09
C GLN A 3 21.45 -11.28 20.73
N TYR A 4 20.89 -12.36 20.18
CA TYR A 4 19.44 -12.52 20.07
C TYR A 4 18.87 -12.71 21.50
N GLN A 5 18.34 -11.64 22.08
CA GLN A 5 17.50 -11.79 23.28
C GLN A 5 16.25 -12.59 22.88
N ARG A 6 16.06 -13.75 23.49
CA ARG A 6 14.85 -14.57 23.43
C ARG A 6 13.70 -13.72 23.97
N TYR A 7 12.92 -13.15 23.07
CA TYR A 7 11.65 -12.54 23.44
C TYR A 7 10.71 -13.67 23.90
N GLY A 8 10.41 -13.69 25.20
CA GLY A 8 9.32 -14.49 25.73
C GLY A 8 8.05 -14.24 24.91
N ILE A 9 7.15 -15.22 24.86
CA ILE A 9 5.88 -15.16 24.13
C ILE A 9 5.05 -14.00 24.73
N LEU A 10 5.39 -12.79 24.39
CA LEU A 10 4.53 -11.63 24.53
C LEU A 10 3.44 -11.78 23.49
N PHE A 11 2.20 -11.91 23.92
CA PHE A 11 1.01 -11.78 23.08
C PHE A 11 1.02 -10.37 22.48
N PHE A 12 1.80 -10.14 21.43
CA PHE A 12 1.70 -8.92 20.65
C PHE A 12 0.30 -8.87 20.04
N MET A 13 -0.41 -7.79 20.28
CA MET A 13 -1.69 -7.56 19.64
C MET A 13 -1.46 -7.51 18.12
N GLN A 14 -1.89 -8.57 17.44
CA GLN A 14 -1.84 -8.62 15.99
C GLN A 14 -2.80 -7.57 15.42
N PRO A 15 -2.42 -6.89 14.32
CA PRO A 15 -3.31 -5.92 13.67
C PRO A 15 -4.61 -6.59 13.27
N LYS A 16 -5.74 -5.95 13.62
CA LYS A 16 -7.06 -6.34 13.15
C LYS A 16 -7.57 -5.25 12.24
N VAL A 17 -7.60 -5.53 10.95
CA VAL A 17 -8.11 -4.56 9.98
C VAL A 17 -9.63 -4.62 9.96
N ARG A 18 -10.25 -3.43 9.96
CA ARG A 18 -11.69 -3.25 9.74
C ARG A 18 -11.91 -2.29 8.60
N PHE A 19 -12.89 -2.60 7.76
CA PHE A 19 -13.26 -1.75 6.64
C PHE A 19 -14.51 -0.94 6.98
N GLN A 20 -14.51 0.31 6.54
CA GLN A 20 -15.62 1.24 6.66
C GLN A 20 -15.59 2.27 5.53
N LEU A 21 -16.66 3.05 5.40
CA LEU A 21 -16.73 4.19 4.48
C LEU A 21 -16.20 5.45 5.16
N ASN A 22 -15.54 6.31 4.37
CA ASN A 22 -15.17 7.66 4.79
C ASN A 22 -15.27 8.62 3.59
N LYS A 23 -16.47 9.16 3.37
CA LYS A 23 -16.75 10.06 2.25
C LYS A 23 -15.88 11.32 2.26
N GLU A 24 -15.62 11.89 3.42
CA GLU A 24 -14.82 13.12 3.52
C GLU A 24 -13.34 12.85 3.17
N LEU A 25 -12.84 11.66 3.52
CA LEU A 25 -11.51 11.24 3.09
C LEU A 25 -11.46 11.05 1.57
N ASP A 26 -12.48 10.47 0.94
CA ASP A 26 -12.56 10.34 -0.52
C ASP A 26 -12.53 11.70 -1.21
N LYS A 27 -13.30 12.68 -0.71
CA LYS A 27 -13.28 14.05 -1.25
C LYS A 27 -11.88 14.67 -1.17
N LYS A 28 -11.24 14.52 -0.02
CA LYS A 28 -9.87 15.02 0.19
C LYS A 28 -8.89 14.37 -0.78
N MET A 29 -8.89 13.04 -0.86
CA MET A 29 -7.95 12.32 -1.73
C MET A 29 -8.21 12.55 -3.21
N ALA A 30 -9.46 12.65 -3.64
CA ALA A 30 -9.79 13.01 -5.02
C ALA A 30 -9.17 14.37 -5.41
N LEU A 31 -9.23 15.36 -4.50
CA LEU A 31 -8.65 16.69 -4.74
C LEU A 31 -7.12 16.65 -4.82
N GLU A 32 -6.47 15.85 -3.98
CA GLU A 32 -5.01 15.71 -3.96
C GLU A 32 -4.52 14.95 -5.20
N PHE A 33 -5.13 13.80 -5.49
CA PHE A 33 -4.68 12.91 -6.55
C PHE A 33 -5.01 13.39 -7.97
N VAL A 34 -5.99 14.26 -8.14
CA VAL A 34 -6.29 14.84 -9.47
C VAL A 34 -5.16 15.71 -10.03
N SER A 35 -4.15 16.00 -9.25
CA SER A 35 -2.96 16.76 -9.67
C SER A 35 -1.66 15.99 -9.44
N LEU A 36 -1.74 14.70 -9.09
CA LEU A 36 -0.58 13.88 -8.73
C LEU A 36 -0.11 13.01 -9.91
N HIS A 37 1.21 13.01 -10.11
CA HIS A 37 1.93 12.06 -10.98
C HIS A 37 2.99 11.37 -10.13
N ARG A 38 3.01 10.04 -10.12
CA ARG A 38 4.00 9.27 -9.34
C ARG A 38 4.16 7.86 -9.92
N GLY A 39 5.38 7.33 -9.90
CA GLY A 39 5.68 5.97 -10.35
C GLY A 39 5.31 5.72 -11.81
N GLY A 40 5.31 6.77 -12.67
CA GLY A 40 4.85 6.70 -14.04
C GLY A 40 3.33 6.71 -14.22
N ILE A 41 2.56 6.98 -13.16
CA ILE A 41 1.09 7.04 -13.20
C ILE A 41 0.60 8.49 -13.17
N ASP A 42 -0.26 8.84 -14.15
CA ASP A 42 -1.11 10.04 -14.13
C ASP A 42 -2.44 9.68 -13.44
N PHE A 43 -2.56 10.03 -12.16
CA PHE A 43 -3.75 9.71 -11.38
C PHE A 43 -5.00 10.46 -11.87
N ALA A 44 -4.85 11.66 -12.43
CA ALA A 44 -5.99 12.38 -13.01
C ALA A 44 -6.64 11.58 -14.15
N LYS A 45 -5.83 11.01 -15.04
CA LYS A 45 -6.34 10.15 -16.13
C LYS A 45 -7.07 8.94 -15.57
N ASN A 46 -6.54 8.28 -14.56
CA ASN A 46 -7.16 7.11 -13.95
C ASN A 46 -8.49 7.45 -13.28
N ILE A 47 -8.55 8.58 -12.54
CA ILE A 47 -9.79 9.06 -11.91
C ILE A 47 -10.84 9.37 -12.98
N ILE A 48 -10.47 10.14 -14.02
CA ILE A 48 -11.38 10.54 -15.09
C ILE A 48 -11.87 9.34 -15.91
N ALA A 49 -11.02 8.34 -16.14
CA ALA A 49 -11.43 7.12 -16.84
C ALA A 49 -12.56 6.36 -16.12
N LEU A 50 -12.55 6.35 -14.79
CA LEU A 50 -13.58 5.72 -13.97
C LEU A 50 -14.77 6.65 -13.68
N HIS A 51 -14.54 7.95 -13.70
CA HIS A 51 -15.52 9.00 -13.40
C HIS A 51 -15.51 10.07 -14.49
N PRO A 52 -16.05 9.78 -15.71
CA PRO A 52 -15.95 10.68 -16.86
C PRO A 52 -16.53 12.10 -16.63
N SER A 53 -17.52 12.23 -15.75
CA SER A 53 -18.09 13.53 -15.35
C SER A 53 -17.08 14.45 -14.64
N LEU A 54 -15.98 13.89 -14.10
CA LEU A 54 -14.90 14.66 -13.50
C LEU A 54 -13.88 15.21 -14.51
N LYS A 55 -14.06 14.99 -15.81
CA LYS A 55 -13.16 15.53 -16.86
C LYS A 55 -13.02 17.04 -16.81
N ILE A 56 -14.05 17.75 -16.33
CA ILE A 56 -14.03 19.21 -16.17
C ILE A 56 -12.91 19.69 -15.21
N LEU A 57 -12.47 18.84 -14.27
CA LEU A 57 -11.45 19.20 -13.27
C LEU A 57 -10.12 19.67 -13.90
N THR A 58 -9.79 19.22 -15.10
CA THR A 58 -8.57 19.63 -15.80
C THR A 58 -8.53 21.12 -16.18
N LYS A 59 -9.69 21.79 -16.20
CA LYS A 59 -9.86 23.20 -16.60
C LYS A 59 -10.18 24.14 -15.45
N LEU A 60 -10.27 23.63 -14.21
CA LEU A 60 -10.73 24.38 -13.05
C LEU A 60 -9.59 24.77 -12.13
N ASN A 61 -9.75 25.90 -11.42
CA ASN A 61 -8.88 26.25 -10.30
C ASN A 61 -9.21 25.40 -9.05
N GLN A 62 -8.37 25.45 -8.02
CA GLN A 62 -8.48 24.60 -6.83
C GLN A 62 -9.82 24.75 -6.08
N GLY A 63 -10.34 25.97 -5.97
CA GLY A 63 -11.64 26.21 -5.31
C GLY A 63 -12.79 25.57 -6.07
N GLN A 64 -12.79 25.72 -7.39
CA GLN A 64 -13.76 25.11 -8.29
C GLN A 64 -13.65 23.58 -8.30
N LYS A 65 -12.42 23.03 -8.34
CA LYS A 65 -12.18 21.58 -8.23
C LYS A 65 -12.80 21.00 -6.97
N ARG A 66 -12.56 21.65 -5.81
CA ARG A 66 -13.13 21.23 -4.52
C ARG A 66 -14.65 21.17 -4.56
N LYS A 67 -15.30 22.21 -5.10
CA LYS A 67 -16.77 22.24 -5.22
C LYS A 67 -17.26 21.06 -6.07
N VAL A 68 -16.72 20.88 -7.27
CA VAL A 68 -17.13 19.80 -8.19
C VAL A 68 -16.93 18.43 -7.57
N ILE A 69 -15.79 18.19 -6.89
CA ILE A 69 -15.51 16.92 -6.21
C ILE A 69 -16.48 16.67 -5.07
N ASN A 70 -16.80 17.70 -4.27
CA ASN A 70 -17.75 17.56 -3.17
C ASN A 70 -19.14 17.19 -3.69
N ASP A 71 -19.67 17.96 -4.64
CA ASP A 71 -20.99 17.74 -5.22
C ASP A 71 -21.07 16.35 -5.87
N TYR A 72 -20.05 15.98 -6.65
CA TYR A 72 -19.97 14.66 -7.28
C TYR A 72 -19.96 13.53 -6.25
N SER A 73 -19.12 13.65 -5.22
CA SER A 73 -18.99 12.60 -4.20
C SER A 73 -20.29 12.45 -3.41
N ASP A 74 -20.96 13.53 -3.06
CA ASP A 74 -22.24 13.48 -2.33
C ASP A 74 -23.32 12.76 -3.14
N ILE A 75 -23.44 13.08 -4.43
CA ILE A 75 -24.38 12.41 -5.36
C ILE A 75 -24.01 10.94 -5.50
N TYR A 76 -22.72 10.64 -5.73
CA TYR A 76 -22.25 9.26 -5.93
C TYR A 76 -22.53 8.38 -4.70
N TYR A 77 -22.21 8.85 -3.50
CA TYR A 77 -22.46 8.12 -2.26
C TYR A 77 -23.95 7.91 -2.00
N GLN A 78 -24.80 8.88 -2.35
CA GLN A 78 -26.25 8.75 -2.24
C GLN A 78 -26.78 7.69 -3.20
N GLN A 79 -26.41 7.76 -4.47
CA GLN A 79 -26.89 6.83 -5.51
C GLN A 79 -26.39 5.41 -5.32
N HIS A 80 -25.18 5.23 -4.77
CA HIS A 80 -24.53 3.90 -4.63
C HIS A 80 -24.49 3.40 -3.18
N ARG A 81 -25.26 3.99 -2.29
CA ARG A 81 -25.23 3.70 -0.84
C ARG A 81 -25.29 2.21 -0.51
N GLU A 82 -26.25 1.51 -1.08
CA GLU A 82 -26.43 0.06 -0.80
C GLU A 82 -25.26 -0.78 -1.31
N ILE A 83 -24.77 -0.49 -2.51
CA ILE A 83 -23.62 -1.19 -3.10
C ILE A 83 -22.37 -0.97 -2.25
N LEU A 84 -22.10 0.26 -1.84
CA LEU A 84 -20.94 0.59 -1.01
C LEU A 84 -21.02 -0.11 0.35
N GLN A 85 -22.20 -0.16 0.98
CA GLN A 85 -22.40 -0.89 2.25
C GLN A 85 -22.21 -2.40 2.08
N LYS A 86 -22.75 -3.00 1.02
CA LYS A 86 -22.52 -4.42 0.70
C LYS A 86 -21.03 -4.71 0.48
N CYS A 87 -20.30 -3.83 -0.19
CA CYS A 87 -18.86 -3.97 -0.39
C CYS A 87 -18.08 -3.89 0.94
N VAL A 88 -18.46 -3.01 1.88
CA VAL A 88 -17.82 -2.96 3.21
C VAL A 88 -17.98 -4.30 3.94
N ILE A 89 -19.19 -4.90 3.89
CA ILE A 89 -19.45 -6.20 4.50
C ILE A 89 -18.59 -7.28 3.85
N ALA A 90 -18.55 -7.30 2.51
CA ALA A 90 -17.76 -8.26 1.74
C ALA A 90 -16.26 -8.13 2.04
N PHE A 91 -15.72 -6.90 2.07
CA PHE A 91 -14.31 -6.64 2.38
C PHE A 91 -13.91 -7.15 3.76
N ASN A 92 -14.75 -6.87 4.77
CA ASN A 92 -14.53 -7.40 6.12
C ASN A 92 -14.57 -8.94 6.17
N TYR A 93 -15.46 -9.54 5.41
CA TYR A 93 -15.58 -11.00 5.34
C TYR A 93 -14.38 -11.64 4.64
N GLU A 94 -14.01 -11.15 3.45
CA GLU A 94 -12.91 -11.70 2.67
C GLU A 94 -11.58 -11.58 3.39
N TRP A 95 -11.30 -10.43 4.00
CA TRP A 95 -10.08 -10.21 4.76
C TRP A 95 -9.97 -11.15 5.97
N ARG A 96 -11.01 -11.26 6.77
CA ARG A 96 -11.03 -12.15 7.97
C ARG A 96 -10.66 -13.59 7.67
N ARG A 97 -10.96 -14.07 6.46
CA ARG A 97 -10.64 -15.45 6.06
C ARG A 97 -9.16 -15.70 5.89
N VAL A 98 -8.39 -14.70 5.58
CA VAL A 98 -6.96 -14.79 5.26
C VAL A 98 -6.05 -14.08 6.26
N GLU A 99 -6.58 -13.19 7.09
CA GLU A 99 -5.85 -12.33 8.01
C GLU A 99 -4.81 -13.10 8.84
N LYS A 100 -5.22 -14.16 9.55
CA LYS A 100 -4.31 -14.95 10.39
C LYS A 100 -3.20 -15.62 9.58
N ALA A 101 -3.52 -16.13 8.39
CA ALA A 101 -2.54 -16.77 7.53
C ALA A 101 -1.54 -15.74 6.99
N PHE A 102 -2.01 -14.58 6.55
CA PHE A 102 -1.15 -13.47 6.13
C PHE A 102 -0.19 -13.03 7.25
N LEU A 103 -0.71 -12.77 8.45
CA LEU A 103 0.11 -12.32 9.58
C LEU A 103 1.20 -13.34 9.95
N ARG A 104 0.89 -14.63 9.86
CA ARG A 104 1.87 -15.70 10.07
C ARG A 104 2.97 -15.68 9.01
N GLU A 105 2.62 -15.55 7.73
CA GLU A 105 3.62 -15.51 6.65
C GLU A 105 4.44 -14.21 6.70
N ALA A 106 3.82 -13.07 6.97
CA ALA A 106 4.53 -11.81 7.18
C ALA A 106 5.52 -11.88 8.36
N ALA A 107 5.13 -12.50 9.48
CA ALA A 107 6.01 -12.67 10.63
C ALA A 107 7.29 -13.43 10.28
N LYS A 108 7.23 -14.43 9.37
CA LYS A 108 8.42 -15.15 8.91
C LYS A 108 9.38 -14.25 8.13
N ILE A 109 8.83 -13.37 7.29
CA ILE A 109 9.61 -12.41 6.48
C ILE A 109 10.40 -11.45 7.38
N PHE A 110 9.75 -10.93 8.43
CA PHE A 110 10.30 -9.91 9.31
C PHE A 110 10.89 -10.50 10.62
N HIS A 111 11.40 -11.74 10.62
CA HIS A 111 12.04 -12.38 11.79
C HIS A 111 11.19 -12.31 13.07
N HIS A 112 9.87 -12.44 12.92
CA HIS A 112 8.88 -12.30 13.99
C HIS A 112 8.84 -10.92 14.64
N TYR A 113 9.34 -9.88 13.95
CA TYR A 113 9.17 -8.50 14.37
C TYR A 113 7.66 -8.15 14.46
N PRO A 114 7.23 -7.46 15.52
CA PRO A 114 5.82 -7.16 15.71
C PRO A 114 5.36 -6.05 14.74
N PHE A 115 4.12 -6.14 14.31
CA PHE A 115 3.49 -5.01 13.63
C PHE A 115 3.46 -3.77 14.54
N PRO A 116 3.70 -2.57 14.00
CA PRO A 116 3.65 -1.35 14.79
C PRO A 116 2.28 -1.17 15.46
N LYS A 117 2.29 -0.71 16.72
CA LYS A 117 1.06 -0.52 17.50
C LYS A 117 0.14 0.49 16.82
N GLY A 118 -1.15 0.22 16.81
CA GLY A 118 -2.15 1.12 16.25
C GLY A 118 -3.50 0.45 15.97
N LYS A 119 -4.44 1.26 15.51
CA LYS A 119 -5.76 0.82 15.06
C LYS A 119 -5.74 0.78 13.54
N TYR A 120 -5.77 -0.41 12.97
CA TYR A 120 -5.72 -0.60 11.53
C TYR A 120 -7.12 -0.46 10.91
N LEU A 121 -7.27 0.52 10.01
CA LEU A 121 -8.52 0.77 9.30
C LEU A 121 -8.29 0.84 7.80
N GLY A 122 -9.06 0.05 7.06
CA GLY A 122 -9.21 0.20 5.62
C GLY A 122 -10.45 1.04 5.31
N TYR A 123 -10.29 2.10 4.54
CA TYR A 123 -11.43 2.86 4.03
C TYR A 123 -11.73 2.44 2.61
N LEU A 124 -12.95 1.94 2.41
CA LEU A 124 -13.45 1.66 1.08
C LEU A 124 -13.66 2.99 0.35
N SER A 125 -13.06 3.12 -0.82
CA SER A 125 -13.02 4.35 -1.60
C SER A 125 -13.75 4.22 -2.93
N ILE A 126 -14.37 5.29 -3.39
CA ILE A 126 -14.89 5.42 -4.75
C ILE A 126 -13.80 5.85 -5.74
N ILE A 127 -12.64 6.29 -5.25
CA ILE A 127 -11.52 6.80 -6.05
C ILE A 127 -10.41 5.75 -6.12
N ASN A 128 -9.89 5.50 -7.32
CA ASN A 128 -8.84 4.49 -7.55
C ASN A 128 -7.43 5.08 -7.33
N CYS A 129 -7.12 5.41 -6.07
CA CYS A 129 -5.82 5.98 -5.68
C CYS A 129 -5.10 5.17 -4.60
N ASN A 130 -5.82 4.46 -3.76
CA ASN A 130 -5.36 3.58 -2.68
C ASN A 130 -4.24 4.18 -1.79
N PRO A 131 -4.39 5.41 -1.26
CA PRO A 131 -3.37 6.00 -0.39
C PRO A 131 -3.28 5.29 0.95
N ARG A 132 -2.07 5.27 1.52
CA ARG A 132 -1.81 4.85 2.90
C ARG A 132 -1.45 6.03 3.78
N PHE A 133 -1.65 5.89 5.08
CA PHE A 133 -1.34 6.90 6.09
C PHE A 133 -0.57 6.23 7.23
N LEU A 134 0.75 6.32 7.18
CA LEU A 134 1.66 5.60 8.09
C LEU A 134 1.46 5.97 9.56
N SER A 135 1.18 7.25 9.85
CA SER A 135 1.06 7.77 11.20
C SER A 135 -0.10 7.15 12.00
N ASN A 136 -1.24 6.92 11.35
CA ASN A 136 -2.45 6.41 11.99
C ASN A 136 -2.83 4.98 11.57
N LYS A 137 -1.99 4.31 10.76
CA LYS A 137 -2.18 2.93 10.28
C LYS A 137 -3.48 2.73 9.51
N THR A 138 -3.82 3.71 8.66
CA THR A 138 -5.02 3.63 7.82
C THR A 138 -4.65 3.67 6.34
N PHE A 139 -5.55 3.20 5.50
CA PHE A 139 -5.37 3.17 4.05
C PHE A 139 -6.73 3.18 3.35
N GLN A 140 -6.73 3.51 2.06
CA GLN A 140 -7.94 3.41 1.24
C GLN A 140 -7.81 2.27 0.23
N ILE A 141 -8.95 1.68 -0.14
CA ILE A 141 -9.05 0.70 -1.23
C ILE A 141 -10.21 1.09 -2.12
N TYR A 142 -9.93 1.28 -3.41
CA TYR A 142 -10.98 1.43 -4.41
C TYR A 142 -11.92 0.20 -4.39
N TYR A 143 -13.22 0.42 -4.24
CA TYR A 143 -14.20 -0.65 -4.00
C TYR A 143 -14.36 -1.65 -5.15
N ARG A 144 -13.86 -1.30 -6.34
CA ARG A 144 -13.77 -2.18 -7.53
C ARG A 144 -12.32 -2.42 -7.96
N HIS A 145 -11.39 -2.44 -7.00
CA HIS A 145 -9.98 -2.64 -7.34
C HIS A 145 -9.79 -3.99 -8.06
N PRO A 146 -9.12 -4.01 -9.24
CA PRO A 146 -9.03 -5.22 -10.07
C PRO A 146 -8.32 -6.38 -9.39
N GLN A 147 -7.39 -6.11 -8.47
CA GLN A 147 -6.69 -7.13 -7.69
C GLN A 147 -7.43 -7.52 -6.40
N GLY A 148 -8.58 -6.91 -6.10
CA GLY A 148 -9.41 -7.23 -4.96
C GLY A 148 -8.87 -6.78 -3.60
N VAL A 149 -9.74 -6.83 -2.59
CA VAL A 149 -9.46 -6.33 -1.24
C VAL A 149 -8.31 -7.06 -0.56
N VAL A 150 -8.21 -8.38 -0.74
CA VAL A 150 -7.19 -9.19 -0.06
C VAL A 150 -5.79 -8.79 -0.49
N TYR A 151 -5.56 -8.63 -1.81
CA TYR A 151 -4.26 -8.22 -2.33
C TYR A 151 -3.86 -6.83 -1.82
N VAL A 152 -4.75 -5.83 -2.00
CA VAL A 152 -4.45 -4.45 -1.59
C VAL A 152 -4.24 -4.35 -0.07
N THR A 153 -5.04 -5.07 0.73
CA THR A 153 -4.84 -5.07 2.19
C THR A 153 -3.50 -5.66 2.60
N MET A 154 -3.07 -6.74 1.96
CA MET A 154 -1.73 -7.30 2.20
C MET A 154 -0.64 -6.30 1.83
N HIS A 155 -0.77 -5.63 0.69
CA HIS A 155 0.16 -4.62 0.21
C HIS A 155 0.32 -3.47 1.23
N GLU A 156 -0.79 -2.91 1.69
CA GLU A 156 -0.77 -1.80 2.65
C GLU A 156 -0.26 -2.21 4.03
N LEU A 157 -0.58 -3.42 4.49
CA LEU A 157 -0.07 -3.93 5.75
C LEU A 157 1.44 -4.21 5.70
N LEU A 158 1.95 -4.68 4.57
CA LEU A 158 3.40 -4.84 4.38
C LEU A 158 4.13 -3.51 4.46
N HIS A 159 3.58 -2.42 3.92
CA HIS A 159 4.17 -1.10 4.10
C HIS A 159 4.31 -0.70 5.56
N PHE A 160 3.27 -0.90 6.38
CA PHE A 160 3.32 -0.51 7.80
C PHE A 160 4.43 -1.23 8.57
N ILE A 161 4.61 -2.53 8.33
CA ILE A 161 5.66 -3.27 9.02
C ILE A 161 7.03 -3.03 8.38
N PHE A 162 7.12 -2.89 7.07
CA PHE A 162 8.37 -2.64 6.34
C PHE A 162 9.06 -1.36 6.78
N TYR A 163 8.34 -0.24 6.79
CA TYR A 163 8.90 1.04 7.20
C TYR A 163 9.31 1.05 8.67
N ASP A 164 8.47 0.50 9.55
CA ASP A 164 8.78 0.42 10.97
C ASP A 164 9.99 -0.46 11.21
N TYR A 165 10.04 -1.64 10.58
CA TYR A 165 11.17 -2.57 10.65
C TYR A 165 12.47 -1.93 10.16
N ALA A 166 12.48 -1.39 8.95
CA ALA A 166 13.66 -0.78 8.35
C ALA A 166 14.23 0.36 9.21
N ILE A 167 13.36 1.24 9.73
CA ILE A 167 13.77 2.36 10.58
C ILE A 167 14.28 1.89 11.95
N GLN A 168 13.67 0.85 12.55
CA GLN A 168 14.05 0.40 13.89
C GLN A 168 15.26 -0.53 13.87
N GLN A 169 15.41 -1.39 12.85
CA GLN A 169 16.53 -2.34 12.78
C GLN A 169 17.76 -1.74 12.09
N HIS A 170 17.57 -0.81 11.14
CA HIS A 170 18.65 -0.14 10.40
C HIS A 170 18.56 1.38 10.48
N PRO A 171 18.50 1.99 11.68
CA PRO A 171 18.25 3.43 11.84
C PRO A 171 19.32 4.32 11.20
N HIS A 172 20.56 3.86 11.13
CA HIS A 172 21.67 4.58 10.52
C HIS A 172 21.51 4.73 8.98
N ILE A 173 20.73 3.83 8.36
CA ILE A 173 20.45 3.85 6.92
C ILE A 173 19.12 4.56 6.64
N PHE A 174 18.03 4.13 7.30
CA PHE A 174 16.66 4.45 6.89
C PHE A 174 16.01 5.61 7.65
N LYS A 175 16.48 5.97 8.86
CA LYS A 175 15.81 6.98 9.70
C LYS A 175 15.70 8.37 9.05
N LYS A 176 16.61 8.70 8.15
CA LYS A 176 16.65 10.00 7.46
C LYS A 176 15.98 9.99 6.07
N LEU A 177 15.57 8.83 5.59
CA LEU A 177 14.94 8.68 4.29
C LEU A 177 13.42 8.95 4.41
N ASP A 178 12.86 9.56 3.37
CA ASP A 178 11.43 9.84 3.31
C ASP A 178 10.66 8.57 2.90
N PRO A 179 9.74 8.04 3.73
CA PRO A 179 8.95 6.86 3.40
C PRO A 179 7.84 7.15 2.37
N GLU A 180 7.56 8.42 2.09
CA GLU A 180 6.52 8.82 1.15
C GLU A 180 7.06 9.22 -0.22
N ASN A 181 8.40 9.38 -0.37
CA ASN A 181 9.00 9.81 -1.63
C ASN A 181 10.41 9.24 -1.83
N GLY A 182 10.84 9.17 -3.11
CA GLY A 182 12.20 8.80 -3.49
C GLY A 182 12.53 7.35 -3.17
N ILE A 183 13.82 7.10 -3.05
CA ILE A 183 14.40 5.74 -3.03
C ILE A 183 13.83 4.81 -1.94
N PHE A 184 13.40 5.34 -0.79
CA PHE A 184 12.83 4.51 0.27
C PHE A 184 11.38 4.10 -0.05
N TRP A 185 10.63 4.99 -0.68
CA TRP A 185 9.32 4.67 -1.21
C TRP A 185 9.43 3.63 -2.34
N ASP A 186 10.35 3.83 -3.30
CA ASP A 186 10.59 2.89 -4.40
C ASP A 186 10.95 1.50 -3.87
N LEU A 187 11.87 1.43 -2.90
CA LEU A 187 12.29 0.18 -2.28
C LEU A 187 11.11 -0.55 -1.62
N ALA A 188 10.23 0.19 -0.93
CA ALA A 188 9.07 -0.39 -0.26
C ALA A 188 8.00 -0.92 -1.24
N GLU A 189 7.75 -0.20 -2.35
CA GLU A 189 6.82 -0.67 -3.38
C GLU A 189 7.35 -1.93 -4.07
N ILE A 190 8.64 -1.94 -4.45
CA ILE A 190 9.30 -3.10 -5.06
C ILE A 190 9.30 -4.30 -4.10
N PHE A 191 9.57 -4.06 -2.81
CA PHE A 191 9.50 -5.11 -1.78
C PHE A 191 8.13 -5.76 -1.75
N ASN A 192 7.06 -4.97 -1.69
CA ASN A 192 5.70 -5.49 -1.65
C ASN A 192 5.38 -6.34 -2.88
N ASP A 193 5.76 -5.86 -4.07
CA ASP A 193 5.56 -6.62 -5.30
C ASP A 193 6.29 -7.96 -5.28
N VAL A 194 7.55 -7.98 -4.81
CA VAL A 194 8.35 -9.21 -4.68
C VAL A 194 7.71 -10.16 -3.68
N ILE A 195 7.40 -9.71 -2.46
CA ILE A 195 6.84 -10.57 -1.41
C ILE A 195 5.46 -11.11 -1.79
N LEU A 196 4.59 -10.27 -2.35
CA LEU A 196 3.28 -10.72 -2.81
C LEU A 196 3.38 -11.69 -3.99
N SER A 197 4.48 -11.69 -4.74
CA SER A 197 4.73 -12.67 -5.81
C SER A 197 5.09 -14.07 -5.29
N LEU A 198 5.42 -14.23 -4.01
CA LEU A 198 5.84 -15.50 -3.42
C LEU A 198 4.65 -16.47 -3.26
N PRO A 199 4.88 -17.79 -3.39
CA PRO A 199 3.80 -18.79 -3.33
C PRO A 199 2.90 -18.72 -2.09
N PRO A 200 3.40 -18.48 -0.84
CA PRO A 200 2.55 -18.38 0.33
C PRO A 200 1.52 -17.25 0.22
N PHE A 201 1.93 -16.07 -0.28
CA PHE A 201 1.04 -14.92 -0.44
C PHE A 201 0.11 -15.08 -1.64
N LYS A 202 0.60 -15.62 -2.77
CA LYS A 202 -0.23 -15.92 -3.94
C LYS A 202 -1.41 -16.84 -3.62
N LYS A 203 -1.22 -17.84 -2.76
CA LYS A 203 -2.30 -18.72 -2.28
C LYS A 203 -3.41 -17.96 -1.56
N LEU A 204 -3.08 -16.85 -0.90
CA LEU A 204 -4.03 -16.07 -0.13
C LEU A 204 -4.80 -15.08 -1.01
N HIS A 205 -4.11 -14.28 -1.81
CA HIS A 205 -4.77 -13.26 -2.64
C HIS A 205 -5.23 -13.78 -4.01
N LYS A 206 -4.75 -14.95 -4.46
CA LYS A 206 -5.16 -15.64 -5.69
C LYS A 206 -4.91 -14.89 -7.00
N GLN A 207 -4.14 -13.81 -6.98
CA GLN A 207 -3.80 -13.06 -8.20
C GLN A 207 -2.73 -13.79 -9.00
N GLN A 208 -2.93 -13.90 -10.31
CA GLN A 208 -1.96 -14.53 -11.21
C GLN A 208 -0.79 -13.62 -11.53
N LYS A 209 -1.06 -12.33 -11.70
CA LYS A 209 -0.05 -11.31 -12.03
C LYS A 209 0.07 -10.29 -10.91
N ILE A 210 1.29 -9.85 -10.66
CA ILE A 210 1.59 -8.69 -9.85
C ILE A 210 1.61 -7.49 -10.80
N ILE A 211 0.98 -6.39 -10.40
CA ILE A 211 0.93 -5.15 -11.17
C ILE A 211 1.84 -4.15 -10.47
N CYS A 212 3.06 -4.02 -10.97
CA CYS A 212 4.03 -3.06 -10.47
C CYS A 212 3.76 -1.67 -11.05
N TYR A 213 4.21 -0.62 -10.35
CA TYR A 213 4.33 0.70 -10.96
C TYR A 213 5.17 0.64 -12.24
N PRO A 214 4.82 1.42 -13.30
CA PRO A 214 5.56 1.40 -14.56
C PRO A 214 7.07 1.57 -14.40
N GLU A 215 7.51 2.49 -13.54
CA GLU A 215 8.91 2.76 -13.26
C GLU A 215 9.62 1.64 -12.49
N HIS A 216 8.86 0.82 -11.73
CA HIS A 216 9.41 -0.29 -10.96
C HIS A 216 9.49 -1.60 -11.73
N GLN A 217 8.81 -1.73 -12.88
CA GLN A 217 8.77 -2.99 -13.65
C GLN A 217 10.15 -3.51 -14.02
N GLN A 218 11.09 -2.61 -14.36
CA GLN A 218 12.46 -2.95 -14.72
C GLN A 218 13.25 -3.59 -13.57
N TYR A 219 12.89 -3.27 -12.32
CA TYR A 219 13.58 -3.77 -11.12
C TYR A 219 13.01 -5.10 -10.61
N PHE A 220 11.76 -5.43 -10.92
CA PHE A 220 11.04 -6.54 -10.30
C PHE A 220 11.81 -7.86 -10.36
N GLN A 221 12.34 -8.25 -11.52
CA GLN A 221 13.07 -9.52 -11.67
C GLN A 221 14.41 -9.52 -10.91
N LYS A 222 15.15 -8.40 -10.93
CA LYS A 222 16.41 -8.24 -10.20
C LYS A 222 16.19 -8.39 -8.70
N PHE A 223 15.19 -7.70 -8.15
CA PHE A 223 14.86 -7.75 -6.73
C PHE A 223 14.23 -9.07 -6.28
N LYS A 224 13.47 -9.72 -7.14
CA LYS A 224 12.96 -11.05 -6.89
C LYS A 224 14.09 -12.08 -6.83
N LYS A 225 15.08 -11.99 -7.72
CA LYS A 225 16.28 -12.83 -7.69
C LYS A 225 17.09 -12.57 -6.41
N LEU A 226 17.25 -11.31 -6.01
CA LEU A 226 17.91 -10.95 -4.76
C LEU A 226 17.21 -11.63 -3.57
N TRP A 227 15.87 -11.58 -3.49
CA TRP A 227 15.12 -12.28 -2.44
C TRP A 227 15.36 -13.80 -2.46
N GLN A 228 15.40 -14.43 -3.62
CA GLN A 228 15.65 -15.85 -3.75
C GLN A 228 17.07 -16.26 -3.29
N GLN A 229 18.03 -15.36 -3.42
CA GLN A 229 19.42 -15.59 -3.02
C GLN A 229 19.64 -15.35 -1.53
N THR A 230 19.07 -14.30 -0.98
CA THR A 230 19.26 -13.92 0.42
C THR A 230 18.28 -14.64 1.34
N ASN A 231 17.01 -14.72 0.96
CA ASN A 231 15.89 -15.16 1.79
C ASN A 231 15.88 -14.51 3.19
N ASP A 232 16.39 -13.29 3.26
CA ASP A 232 16.64 -12.54 4.47
C ASP A 232 16.32 -11.06 4.24
N ILE A 233 15.47 -10.47 5.11
CA ILE A 233 15.00 -9.10 4.95
C ILE A 233 16.11 -8.08 5.22
N ASP A 234 17.01 -8.34 6.16
CA ASP A 234 18.06 -7.39 6.52
C ASP A 234 19.06 -7.23 5.36
N GLN A 235 19.50 -8.35 4.80
CA GLN A 235 20.39 -8.36 3.65
C GLN A 235 19.70 -7.76 2.42
N TRP A 236 18.43 -8.13 2.18
CA TRP A 236 17.63 -7.60 1.06
C TRP A 236 17.47 -6.08 1.13
N LEU A 237 17.22 -5.51 2.34
CA LEU A 237 17.09 -4.07 2.55
C LEU A 237 18.37 -3.32 2.17
N VAL A 238 19.52 -3.82 2.63
CA VAL A 238 20.81 -3.15 2.40
C VAL A 238 21.21 -3.24 0.93
N GLU A 239 21.23 -4.45 0.36
CA GLU A 239 21.63 -4.65 -1.04
C GLU A 239 20.62 -4.02 -2.02
N GLY A 240 19.32 -4.09 -1.70
CA GLY A 240 18.28 -3.47 -2.51
C GLY A 240 18.42 -1.95 -2.58
N LEU A 241 18.74 -1.31 -1.46
CA LEU A 241 18.98 0.13 -1.43
C LEU A 241 20.20 0.52 -2.29
N GLU A 242 21.29 -0.23 -2.23
CA GLU A 242 22.48 0.03 -3.06
C GLU A 242 22.17 -0.13 -4.56
N ILE A 243 21.42 -1.18 -4.93
CA ILE A 243 20.96 -1.37 -6.31
C ILE A 243 20.20 -0.17 -6.85
N LEU A 244 19.30 0.42 -6.03
CA LEU A 244 18.55 1.60 -6.45
C LEU A 244 19.44 2.84 -6.53
N LYS A 245 20.36 3.06 -5.58
CA LYS A 245 21.31 4.19 -5.62
C LYS A 245 22.16 4.18 -6.89
N GLU A 246 22.73 3.03 -7.25
CA GLU A 246 23.51 2.87 -8.48
C GLU A 246 22.67 3.26 -9.71
N SER A 247 21.44 2.77 -9.80
CA SER A 247 20.54 3.07 -10.92
C SER A 247 20.18 4.56 -11.01
N PHE A 248 20.09 5.29 -9.91
CA PHE A 248 19.85 6.73 -9.91
C PHE A 248 21.08 7.54 -10.30
N CYS A 249 22.31 7.03 -10.03
CA CYS A 249 23.55 7.69 -10.44
C CYS A 249 23.84 7.54 -11.95
N GLU A 250 23.32 6.50 -12.61
CA GLU A 250 23.50 6.27 -14.05
C GLU A 250 22.58 7.16 -14.92
N ILE A 251 21.55 7.77 -14.34
CA ILE A 251 20.54 8.59 -15.06
C ILE A 251 20.90 10.08 -15.03
N HIS A 252 21.87 10.50 -14.22
CA HIS A 252 22.34 11.87 -14.08
C HIS A 252 23.82 12.01 -14.45
#